data_4cdb03935e70cf54686640101770bbd2
#
_entry.id   4cdb03935e70cf54686640101770bbd2
#
_cell.length_a   1.000
_cell.length_b   1.000
_cell.length_c   1.000
_cell.angle_alpha   90.00
_cell.angle_beta   90.00
_cell.angle_gamma   90.00
#
_symmetry.space_group_name_H-M   'P 1'
#
loop_
_entity.id
_entity.type
_entity.pdbx_description
1 polymer ?
#
loop_
_entity_poly.entity_id
_entity_poly.type
_entity_poly.pdbx_seq_one_letter_code
_entity_poly.pdbx_strand_id
1 'polypeptide(L)'
;MKDYQGKLAFITGGASGAGLGQAKVFAEAGCHLALVDVRPGPLAAAHEYFTRRGVRVHTIQLDITDRAAYARAADEVEGVFGTPPYLLFNTAGVNTFGPVEKSTYEDFDWVMGVNLGGVINGMQTFVPRMIKAGKGGYIVTTASVGGFQGSGLAAVYCAAKAAVISLMESYHMALQPYGIGVSVLCPANIRSNIAEATLTRPAHLARTGYTVNEQTIDSLRQIHSHGMDPEELARHTKAAMEANQLYIIPYPEEKERLEKHFADITNSILPMSADPEGARKRVEALAAWAQSMAERRGGAGTKP
;
A
#
# COMPACT_ATOMS: atom_id res chain seq x y z
N MET A 1 -13.25 13.34 -4.59
CA MET A 1 -13.50 12.73 -5.92
C MET A 1 -14.74 11.87 -5.86
N LYS A 2 -15.69 12.02 -6.78
CA LYS A 2 -16.98 11.28 -6.75
C LYS A 2 -17.34 10.61 -8.07
N ASP A 3 -16.58 10.86 -9.13
CA ASP A 3 -16.82 10.29 -10.46
C ASP A 3 -15.71 9.31 -10.82
N TYR A 4 -16.07 8.03 -10.91
CA TYR A 4 -15.18 6.93 -11.27
C TYR A 4 -15.48 6.37 -12.67
N GLN A 5 -16.55 6.83 -13.31
CA GLN A 5 -17.00 6.30 -14.59
C GLN A 5 -15.92 6.40 -15.67
N GLY A 6 -15.57 5.26 -16.27
CA GLY A 6 -14.55 5.16 -17.30
C GLY A 6 -13.10 5.42 -16.84
N LYS A 7 -12.86 5.64 -15.56
CA LYS A 7 -11.50 5.78 -15.01
C LYS A 7 -10.79 4.43 -14.94
N LEU A 8 -9.50 4.43 -15.19
CA LEU A 8 -8.67 3.23 -15.09
C LEU A 8 -8.13 3.05 -13.67
N ALA A 9 -8.36 1.89 -13.08
CA ALA A 9 -7.77 1.44 -11.82
C ALA A 9 -6.71 0.37 -12.11
N PHE A 10 -5.47 0.60 -11.69
CA PHE A 10 -4.40 -0.40 -11.66
C PHE A 10 -4.26 -0.95 -10.26
N ILE A 11 -4.38 -2.27 -10.10
CA ILE A 11 -4.46 -2.92 -8.78
C ILE A 11 -3.45 -4.07 -8.70
N THR A 12 -2.44 -3.94 -7.85
CA THR A 12 -1.53 -5.04 -7.53
C THR A 12 -2.16 -6.00 -6.51
N GLY A 13 -1.93 -7.31 -6.65
CA GLY A 13 -2.63 -8.31 -5.85
C GLY A 13 -4.12 -8.38 -6.19
N GLY A 14 -4.50 -7.97 -7.40
CA GLY A 14 -5.89 -7.78 -7.83
C GLY A 14 -6.71 -9.05 -7.99
N ALA A 15 -6.08 -10.22 -7.84
CA ALA A 15 -6.74 -11.51 -8.03
C ALA A 15 -7.30 -12.16 -6.75
N SER A 16 -7.08 -11.56 -5.57
CA SER A 16 -7.59 -12.11 -4.31
C SER A 16 -7.67 -11.07 -3.19
N GLY A 17 -8.31 -11.43 -2.07
CA GLY A 17 -8.33 -10.64 -0.84
C GLY A 17 -8.72 -9.17 -1.07
N ALA A 18 -8.01 -8.26 -0.42
CA ALA A 18 -8.27 -6.81 -0.49
C ALA A 18 -8.22 -6.26 -1.91
N GLY A 19 -7.26 -6.72 -2.75
CA GLY A 19 -7.14 -6.28 -4.14
C GLY A 19 -8.34 -6.67 -4.99
N LEU A 20 -8.84 -7.89 -4.85
CA LEU A 20 -10.07 -8.32 -5.55
C LEU A 20 -11.31 -7.58 -5.02
N GLY A 21 -11.39 -7.33 -3.71
CA GLY A 21 -12.45 -6.50 -3.14
C GLY A 21 -12.45 -5.08 -3.71
N GLN A 22 -11.25 -4.46 -3.81
CA GLN A 22 -11.08 -3.17 -4.48
C GLN A 22 -11.52 -3.24 -5.94
N ALA A 23 -11.09 -4.26 -6.68
CA ALA A 23 -11.46 -4.44 -8.08
C ALA A 23 -12.98 -4.50 -8.26
N LYS A 24 -13.71 -5.23 -7.42
CA LYS A 24 -15.17 -5.35 -7.48
C LYS A 24 -15.85 -4.02 -7.21
N VAL A 25 -15.53 -3.36 -6.10
CA VAL A 25 -16.17 -2.09 -5.70
C VAL A 25 -15.90 -0.98 -6.71
N PHE A 26 -14.70 -0.90 -7.28
CA PHE A 26 -14.39 0.12 -8.27
C PHE A 26 -14.91 -0.23 -9.67
N ALA A 27 -15.06 -1.51 -10.01
CA ALA A 27 -15.80 -1.93 -11.20
C ALA A 27 -17.28 -1.52 -11.12
N GLU A 28 -17.95 -1.75 -9.99
CA GLU A 28 -19.33 -1.31 -9.74
C GLU A 28 -19.48 0.21 -9.80
N ALA A 29 -18.43 0.96 -9.43
CA ALA A 29 -18.37 2.40 -9.59
C ALA A 29 -18.08 2.87 -11.03
N GLY A 30 -17.93 1.96 -11.99
CA GLY A 30 -17.73 2.24 -13.41
C GLY A 30 -16.28 2.30 -13.88
N CYS A 31 -15.31 1.87 -13.07
CA CYS A 31 -13.91 1.82 -13.48
C CYS A 31 -13.64 0.73 -14.50
N HIS A 32 -12.67 0.98 -15.38
CA HIS A 32 -11.92 -0.04 -16.09
C HIS A 32 -10.84 -0.58 -15.19
N LEU A 33 -10.43 -1.84 -15.37
CA LEU A 33 -9.50 -2.53 -14.48
C LEU A 33 -8.24 -3.00 -15.20
N ALA A 34 -7.09 -2.72 -14.62
CA ALA A 34 -5.83 -3.40 -14.90
C ALA A 34 -5.42 -4.16 -13.63
N LEU A 35 -5.55 -5.48 -13.64
CA LEU A 35 -5.29 -6.33 -12.47
C LEU A 35 -3.96 -7.06 -12.66
N VAL A 36 -3.10 -7.00 -11.65
CA VAL A 36 -1.85 -7.75 -11.66
C VAL A 36 -1.73 -8.64 -10.42
N ASP A 37 -1.23 -9.85 -10.61
CA ASP A 37 -0.95 -10.81 -9.55
C ASP A 37 0.19 -11.73 -10.03
N VAL A 38 0.94 -12.30 -9.10
CA VAL A 38 1.98 -13.28 -9.44
C VAL A 38 1.40 -14.63 -9.78
N ARG A 39 0.19 -14.94 -9.33
CA ARG A 39 -0.49 -16.22 -9.48
C ARG A 39 -1.39 -16.24 -10.72
N PRO A 40 -1.09 -17.05 -11.74
CA PRO A 40 -1.85 -17.06 -13.00
C PRO A 40 -3.28 -17.59 -12.85
N GLY A 41 -3.52 -18.61 -12.02
CA GLY A 41 -4.85 -19.21 -11.85
C GLY A 41 -5.88 -18.23 -11.27
N PRO A 42 -5.66 -17.63 -10.08
CA PRO A 42 -6.54 -16.60 -9.55
C PRO A 42 -6.72 -15.41 -10.48
N LEU A 43 -5.67 -15.02 -11.23
CA LEU A 43 -5.73 -13.90 -12.17
C LEU A 43 -6.67 -14.22 -13.35
N ALA A 44 -6.61 -15.45 -13.90
CA ALA A 44 -7.52 -15.90 -14.94
C ALA A 44 -8.97 -15.93 -14.46
N ALA A 45 -9.21 -16.41 -13.23
CA ALA A 45 -10.56 -16.42 -12.63
C ALA A 45 -11.11 -14.99 -12.43
N ALA A 46 -10.28 -14.07 -11.99
CA ALA A 46 -10.66 -12.66 -11.86
C ALA A 46 -10.99 -12.04 -13.24
N HIS A 47 -10.18 -12.31 -14.26
CA HIS A 47 -10.45 -11.85 -15.63
C HIS A 47 -11.82 -12.35 -16.12
N GLU A 48 -12.10 -13.64 -15.99
CA GLU A 48 -13.38 -14.23 -16.39
C GLU A 48 -14.56 -13.61 -15.61
N TYR A 49 -14.41 -13.43 -14.30
CA TYR A 49 -15.44 -12.83 -13.44
C TYR A 49 -15.86 -11.43 -13.92
N PHE A 50 -14.90 -10.57 -14.24
CA PHE A 50 -15.18 -9.20 -14.68
C PHE A 50 -15.66 -9.14 -16.14
N THR A 51 -15.09 -9.96 -17.02
CA THR A 51 -15.50 -10.03 -18.43
C THR A 51 -16.96 -10.44 -18.55
N ARG A 52 -17.42 -11.47 -17.82
CA ARG A 52 -18.83 -11.89 -17.78
C ARG A 52 -19.80 -10.80 -17.30
N ARG A 53 -19.30 -9.79 -16.60
CA ARG A 53 -20.08 -8.64 -16.11
C ARG A 53 -19.98 -7.41 -17.00
N GLY A 54 -19.35 -7.54 -18.17
CA GLY A 54 -19.17 -6.44 -19.10
C GLY A 54 -18.17 -5.37 -18.66
N VAL A 55 -17.36 -5.66 -17.65
CA VAL A 55 -16.29 -4.75 -17.20
C VAL A 55 -15.11 -4.84 -18.15
N ARG A 56 -14.60 -3.69 -18.62
CA ARG A 56 -13.35 -3.64 -19.39
C ARG A 56 -12.20 -3.93 -18.45
N VAL A 57 -11.63 -5.14 -18.54
CA VAL A 57 -10.55 -5.62 -17.68
C VAL A 57 -9.38 -6.12 -18.51
N HIS A 58 -8.17 -5.83 -18.08
CA HIS A 58 -6.92 -6.39 -18.58
C HIS A 58 -6.14 -6.98 -17.41
N THR A 59 -5.50 -8.14 -17.61
CA THR A 59 -4.78 -8.85 -16.54
C THR A 59 -3.36 -9.16 -16.97
N ILE A 60 -2.40 -8.95 -16.07
CA ILE A 60 -0.98 -9.17 -16.33
C ILE A 60 -0.40 -9.99 -15.17
N GLN A 61 0.22 -11.12 -15.50
CA GLN A 61 1.01 -11.85 -14.51
C GLN A 61 2.30 -11.07 -14.25
N LEU A 62 2.49 -10.59 -13.01
CA LEU A 62 3.60 -9.72 -12.65
C LEU A 62 4.13 -10.05 -11.25
N ASP A 63 5.42 -10.28 -11.15
CA ASP A 63 6.16 -10.12 -9.90
C ASP A 63 6.50 -8.64 -9.73
N ILE A 64 5.87 -7.99 -8.74
CA ILE A 64 6.05 -6.55 -8.49
C ILE A 64 7.46 -6.18 -8.00
N THR A 65 8.31 -7.16 -7.67
CA THR A 65 9.71 -6.93 -7.30
C THR A 65 10.61 -6.72 -8.52
N ASP A 66 10.20 -7.22 -9.70
CA ASP A 66 10.91 -7.02 -10.97
C ASP A 66 10.57 -5.63 -11.56
N ARG A 67 11.51 -4.70 -11.42
CA ARG A 67 11.39 -3.33 -11.92
C ARG A 67 11.18 -3.25 -13.44
N ALA A 68 11.89 -4.09 -14.20
CA ALA A 68 11.80 -4.08 -15.65
C ALA A 68 10.45 -4.65 -16.12
N ALA A 69 9.97 -5.73 -15.50
CA ALA A 69 8.65 -6.27 -15.75
C ALA A 69 7.54 -5.27 -15.36
N TYR A 70 7.72 -4.56 -14.24
CA TYR A 70 6.77 -3.52 -13.82
C TYR A 70 6.66 -2.37 -14.83
N ALA A 71 7.80 -1.91 -15.37
CA ALA A 71 7.80 -0.88 -16.41
C ALA A 71 7.10 -1.35 -17.69
N ARG A 72 7.38 -2.61 -18.15
CA ARG A 72 6.69 -3.20 -19.30
C ARG A 72 5.18 -3.35 -19.08
N ALA A 73 4.76 -3.75 -17.88
CA ALA A 73 3.35 -3.84 -17.53
C ALA A 73 2.65 -2.48 -17.59
N ALA A 74 3.32 -1.40 -17.19
CA ALA A 74 2.78 -0.06 -17.30
C ALA A 74 2.62 0.37 -18.78
N ASP A 75 3.62 0.08 -19.64
CA ASP A 75 3.56 0.38 -21.07
C ASP A 75 2.43 -0.42 -21.74
N GLU A 76 2.26 -1.70 -21.39
CA GLU A 76 1.18 -2.55 -21.87
C GLU A 76 -0.20 -2.00 -21.48
N VAL A 77 -0.38 -1.61 -20.22
CA VAL A 77 -1.63 -1.01 -19.71
C VAL A 77 -1.96 0.29 -20.45
N GLU A 78 -0.97 1.17 -20.65
CA GLU A 78 -1.16 2.40 -21.41
C GLU A 78 -1.50 2.11 -22.89
N GLY A 79 -0.90 1.08 -23.48
CA GLY A 79 -1.24 0.63 -24.83
C GLY A 79 -2.69 0.13 -24.96
N VAL A 80 -3.16 -0.64 -23.97
CA VAL A 80 -4.54 -1.19 -23.95
C VAL A 80 -5.59 -0.12 -23.68
N PHE A 81 -5.35 0.78 -22.73
CA PHE A 81 -6.35 1.75 -22.28
C PHE A 81 -6.17 3.16 -22.86
N GLY A 82 -5.02 3.46 -23.47
CA GLY A 82 -4.69 4.78 -24.05
C GLY A 82 -4.36 5.86 -23.00
N THR A 83 -4.16 5.47 -21.73
CA THR A 83 -3.92 6.40 -20.63
C THR A 83 -3.24 5.68 -19.48
N PRO A 84 -2.38 6.36 -18.69
CA PRO A 84 -1.96 5.82 -17.40
C PRO A 84 -3.16 5.69 -16.45
N PRO A 85 -3.04 4.89 -15.37
CA PRO A 85 -4.11 4.74 -14.40
C PRO A 85 -4.44 6.09 -13.72
N TYR A 86 -5.74 6.31 -13.52
CA TYR A 86 -6.26 7.38 -12.69
C TYR A 86 -6.25 6.98 -11.20
N LEU A 87 -6.44 5.67 -10.93
CA LEU A 87 -6.38 5.07 -9.60
C LEU A 87 -5.24 4.05 -9.56
N LEU A 88 -4.32 4.21 -8.62
CA LEU A 88 -3.27 3.25 -8.34
C LEU A 88 -3.49 2.61 -6.97
N PHE A 89 -3.68 1.28 -6.96
CA PHE A 89 -3.78 0.51 -5.73
C PHE A 89 -2.55 -0.40 -5.59
N ASN A 90 -1.64 -0.03 -4.69
CA ASN A 90 -0.53 -0.87 -4.28
C ASN A 90 -1.01 -1.78 -3.15
N THR A 91 -1.59 -2.93 -3.49
CA THR A 91 -2.26 -3.81 -2.53
C THR A 91 -1.55 -5.15 -2.35
N ALA A 92 -0.78 -5.60 -3.33
CA ALA A 92 -0.02 -6.84 -3.19
C ALA A 92 0.89 -6.80 -1.96
N GLY A 93 0.93 -7.92 -1.25
CA GLY A 93 1.77 -8.07 -0.07
C GLY A 93 1.85 -9.52 0.38
N VAL A 94 2.90 -9.82 1.11
CA VAL A 94 3.17 -11.13 1.71
C VAL A 94 3.45 -10.96 3.20
N ASN A 95 3.36 -12.05 3.94
CA ASN A 95 3.75 -12.09 5.34
C ASN A 95 4.47 -13.39 5.67
N THR A 96 5.27 -13.35 6.72
CA THR A 96 5.88 -14.52 7.35
C THR A 96 5.87 -14.31 8.86
N PHE A 97 5.57 -15.34 9.61
CA PHE A 97 5.39 -15.29 11.05
C PHE A 97 6.43 -16.19 11.75
N GLY A 98 7.07 -15.67 12.77
CA GLY A 98 7.97 -16.38 13.62
C GLY A 98 8.74 -15.44 14.56
N PRO A 99 9.45 -15.99 15.56
CA PRO A 99 10.23 -15.19 16.51
C PRO A 99 11.29 -14.36 15.78
N VAL A 100 11.34 -13.05 16.08
CA VAL A 100 12.22 -12.11 15.36
C VAL A 100 13.70 -12.51 15.42
N GLU A 101 14.15 -13.08 16.52
CA GLU A 101 15.54 -13.54 16.71
C GLU A 101 15.92 -14.74 15.84
N LYS A 102 14.95 -15.37 15.17
CA LYS A 102 15.16 -16.46 14.21
C LYS A 102 15.04 -16.02 12.76
N SER A 103 14.80 -14.73 12.50
CA SER A 103 14.70 -14.20 11.13
C SER A 103 16.00 -14.42 10.37
N THR A 104 15.91 -14.70 9.08
CA THR A 104 17.04 -14.80 8.17
C THR A 104 17.07 -13.59 7.22
N TYR A 105 18.18 -13.36 6.54
CA TYR A 105 18.27 -12.32 5.50
C TYR A 105 17.24 -12.54 4.40
N GLU A 106 16.98 -13.78 4.02
CA GLU A 106 15.99 -14.13 3.00
C GLU A 106 14.55 -13.82 3.44
N ASP A 107 14.24 -13.83 4.75
CA ASP A 107 12.96 -13.35 5.27
C ASP A 107 12.82 -11.84 5.04
N PHE A 108 13.89 -11.09 5.32
CA PHE A 108 13.92 -9.65 5.04
C PHE A 108 13.87 -9.36 3.53
N ASP A 109 14.71 -10.00 2.73
CA ASP A 109 14.76 -9.78 1.29
C ASP A 109 13.40 -10.04 0.62
N TRP A 110 12.72 -11.12 1.01
CA TRP A 110 11.42 -11.43 0.46
C TRP A 110 10.33 -10.44 0.89
N VAL A 111 10.15 -10.26 2.20
CA VAL A 111 9.04 -9.43 2.71
C VAL A 111 9.25 -7.95 2.40
N MET A 112 10.47 -7.43 2.59
CA MET A 112 10.78 -6.05 2.22
C MET A 112 10.75 -5.85 0.70
N GLY A 113 11.23 -6.81 -0.07
CA GLY A 113 11.20 -6.77 -1.52
C GLY A 113 9.79 -6.63 -2.07
N VAL A 114 8.85 -7.43 -1.56
CA VAL A 114 7.45 -7.37 -1.99
C VAL A 114 6.73 -6.16 -1.38
N ASN A 115 6.71 -6.05 -0.04
CA ASN A 115 5.82 -5.11 0.66
C ASN A 115 6.27 -3.65 0.58
N LEU A 116 7.56 -3.39 0.46
CA LEU A 116 8.12 -2.04 0.29
C LEU A 116 8.68 -1.84 -1.11
N GLY A 117 9.53 -2.74 -1.59
CA GLY A 117 10.15 -2.65 -2.92
C GLY A 117 9.09 -2.61 -4.04
N GLY A 118 8.08 -3.49 -3.97
CA GLY A 118 6.96 -3.49 -4.91
C GLY A 118 6.15 -2.20 -4.90
N VAL A 119 5.92 -1.61 -3.70
CA VAL A 119 5.27 -0.30 -3.56
C VAL A 119 6.14 0.80 -4.20
N ILE A 120 7.45 0.82 -3.93
CA ILE A 120 8.39 1.77 -4.54
C ILE A 120 8.35 1.64 -6.07
N ASN A 121 8.35 0.42 -6.60
CA ASN A 121 8.27 0.18 -8.05
C ASN A 121 6.98 0.76 -8.64
N GLY A 122 5.82 0.56 -7.96
CA GLY A 122 4.55 1.16 -8.37
C GLY A 122 4.58 2.68 -8.38
N MET A 123 5.07 3.28 -7.31
CA MET A 123 5.16 4.75 -7.19
C MET A 123 6.11 5.34 -8.24
N GLN A 124 7.31 4.77 -8.40
CA GLN A 124 8.30 5.26 -9.37
C GLN A 124 7.86 5.06 -10.82
N THR A 125 7.07 4.03 -11.10
CA THR A 125 6.56 3.77 -12.44
C THR A 125 5.38 4.68 -12.80
N PHE A 126 4.40 4.84 -11.91
CA PHE A 126 3.14 5.50 -12.26
C PHE A 126 3.05 6.97 -11.86
N VAL A 127 3.68 7.41 -10.76
CA VAL A 127 3.60 8.81 -10.35
C VAL A 127 4.08 9.78 -11.44
N PRO A 128 5.24 9.56 -12.09
CA PRO A 128 5.67 10.43 -13.19
C PRO A 128 4.69 10.43 -14.38
N ARG A 129 4.10 9.28 -14.70
CA ARG A 129 3.12 9.13 -15.78
C ARG A 129 1.80 9.85 -15.47
N MET A 130 1.31 9.73 -14.23
CA MET A 130 0.11 10.43 -13.74
C MET A 130 0.32 11.96 -13.74
N ILE A 131 1.48 12.44 -13.28
CA ILE A 131 1.85 13.87 -13.31
C ILE A 131 1.89 14.37 -14.75
N LYS A 132 2.57 13.64 -15.65
CA LYS A 132 2.67 13.99 -17.08
C LYS A 132 1.30 14.03 -17.76
N ALA A 133 0.39 13.14 -17.40
CA ALA A 133 -0.97 13.13 -17.94
C ALA A 133 -1.81 14.34 -17.50
N GLY A 134 -1.48 14.99 -16.39
CA GLY A 134 -2.13 16.22 -15.91
C GLY A 134 -3.61 16.10 -15.55
N LYS A 135 -4.12 14.86 -15.36
CA LYS A 135 -5.55 14.59 -15.10
C LYS A 135 -5.88 14.45 -13.61
N GLY A 136 -4.89 14.67 -12.73
CA GLY A 136 -4.99 14.31 -11.33
C GLY A 136 -5.06 12.80 -11.13
N GLY A 137 -5.64 12.34 -10.02
CA GLY A 137 -5.79 10.91 -9.74
C GLY A 137 -5.83 10.60 -8.26
N TYR A 138 -5.72 9.31 -7.93
CA TYR A 138 -5.67 8.88 -6.55
C TYR A 138 -4.80 7.63 -6.37
N ILE A 139 -4.03 7.60 -5.29
CA ILE A 139 -3.17 6.48 -4.94
C ILE A 139 -3.59 5.95 -3.56
N VAL A 140 -3.85 4.65 -3.48
CA VAL A 140 -4.06 3.96 -2.22
C VAL A 140 -3.00 2.88 -2.07
N THR A 141 -2.28 2.91 -0.97
CA THR A 141 -1.28 1.87 -0.67
C THR A 141 -1.68 1.12 0.60
N THR A 142 -1.72 -0.20 0.51
CA THR A 142 -2.09 -1.06 1.64
C THR A 142 -0.88 -1.29 2.55
N ALA A 143 -0.89 -0.63 3.70
CA ALA A 143 0.00 -0.90 4.82
C ALA A 143 -0.62 -1.95 5.77
N SER A 144 -0.69 -1.67 7.05
CA SER A 144 -1.32 -2.46 8.12
C SER A 144 -1.34 -1.66 9.41
N VAL A 145 -2.25 -1.94 10.33
CA VAL A 145 -2.13 -1.47 11.73
C VAL A 145 -0.83 -1.95 12.39
N GLY A 146 -0.28 -3.09 11.93
CA GLY A 146 1.04 -3.56 12.32
C GLY A 146 2.21 -2.66 11.89
N GLY A 147 1.97 -1.68 11.01
CA GLY A 147 2.97 -0.66 10.68
C GLY A 147 3.12 0.45 11.72
N PHE A 148 2.18 0.58 12.65
CA PHE A 148 2.28 1.56 13.75
C PHE A 148 3.01 1.02 14.97
N GLN A 149 3.10 -0.29 15.12
CA GLN A 149 3.70 -0.93 16.28
C GLN A 149 4.41 -2.23 15.89
N GLY A 150 5.60 -2.47 16.44
CA GLY A 150 6.35 -3.70 16.24
C GLY A 150 5.67 -4.94 16.85
N SER A 151 6.00 -6.11 16.32
CA SER A 151 5.57 -7.41 16.81
C SER A 151 6.76 -8.36 16.90
N GLY A 152 6.93 -9.05 18.02
CA GLY A 152 7.97 -10.08 18.18
C GLY A 152 7.80 -11.30 17.26
N LEU A 153 6.62 -11.47 16.66
CA LEU A 153 6.30 -12.59 15.77
C LEU A 153 6.09 -12.19 14.31
N ALA A 154 6.14 -10.90 13.97
CA ALA A 154 5.95 -10.40 12.61
C ALA A 154 6.84 -9.17 12.33
N ALA A 155 8.04 -9.12 12.92
CA ALA A 155 8.87 -7.92 12.93
C ALA A 155 9.25 -7.44 11.52
N VAL A 156 9.62 -8.33 10.61
CA VAL A 156 9.98 -7.98 9.24
C VAL A 156 8.79 -7.36 8.50
N TYR A 157 7.61 -7.92 8.68
CA TYR A 157 6.37 -7.38 8.12
C TYR A 157 6.03 -6.00 8.70
N CYS A 158 6.08 -5.86 10.03
CA CYS A 158 5.82 -4.58 10.71
C CYS A 158 6.77 -3.49 10.23
N ALA A 159 8.07 -3.80 10.10
CA ALA A 159 9.06 -2.87 9.58
C ALA A 159 8.75 -2.42 8.14
N ALA A 160 8.40 -3.35 7.25
CA ALA A 160 8.01 -3.01 5.89
C ALA A 160 6.76 -2.11 5.85
N LYS A 161 5.74 -2.42 6.68
CA LYS A 161 4.49 -1.66 6.73
C LYS A 161 4.66 -0.29 7.39
N ALA A 162 5.56 -0.13 8.36
CA ALA A 162 5.95 1.15 8.92
C ALA A 162 6.62 2.05 7.87
N ALA A 163 7.54 1.50 7.09
CA ALA A 163 8.18 2.22 5.99
C ALA A 163 7.17 2.67 4.93
N VAL A 164 6.18 1.84 4.60
CA VAL A 164 5.10 2.19 3.67
C VAL A 164 4.24 3.33 4.20
N ILE A 165 3.88 3.35 5.50
CA ILE A 165 3.12 4.44 6.11
C ILE A 165 3.87 5.77 5.92
N SER A 166 5.13 5.84 6.36
CA SER A 166 5.95 7.06 6.27
C SER A 166 6.15 7.52 4.82
N LEU A 167 6.32 6.55 3.88
CA LEU A 167 6.44 6.85 2.46
C LEU A 167 5.14 7.48 1.91
N MET A 168 3.97 6.98 2.29
CA MET A 168 2.68 7.52 1.83
C MET A 168 2.37 8.89 2.44
N GLU A 169 2.75 9.14 3.69
CA GLU A 169 2.69 10.48 4.29
C GLU A 169 3.48 11.49 3.45
N SER A 170 4.69 11.12 3.04
CA SER A 170 5.54 11.96 2.20
C SER A 170 4.92 12.23 0.82
N TYR A 171 4.38 11.21 0.17
CA TYR A 171 3.68 11.36 -1.12
C TYR A 171 2.37 12.15 -0.99
N HIS A 172 1.64 12.00 0.10
CA HIS A 172 0.42 12.79 0.35
C HIS A 172 0.71 14.29 0.30
N MET A 173 1.79 14.73 0.96
CA MET A 173 2.23 16.13 0.92
C MET A 173 2.76 16.54 -0.46
N ALA A 174 3.54 15.65 -1.10
CA ALA A 174 4.25 15.97 -2.34
C ALA A 174 3.34 16.06 -3.56
N LEU A 175 2.23 15.31 -3.60
CA LEU A 175 1.40 15.17 -4.79
C LEU A 175 0.18 16.09 -4.83
N GLN A 176 -0.11 16.84 -3.76
CA GLN A 176 -1.20 17.82 -3.71
C GLN A 176 -1.17 18.83 -4.88
N PRO A 177 0.00 19.41 -5.26
CA PRO A 177 0.05 20.38 -6.37
C PRO A 177 -0.35 19.80 -7.73
N TYR A 178 -0.30 18.47 -7.87
CA TYR A 178 -0.66 17.77 -9.11
C TYR A 178 -2.11 17.26 -9.12
N GLY A 179 -2.90 17.58 -8.07
CA GLY A 179 -4.26 17.07 -7.93
C GLY A 179 -4.34 15.55 -7.74
N ILE A 180 -3.28 14.93 -7.23
CA ILE A 180 -3.22 13.49 -6.96
C ILE A 180 -3.38 13.28 -5.45
N GLY A 181 -4.51 12.68 -5.05
CA GLY A 181 -4.75 12.28 -3.67
C GLY A 181 -3.95 11.03 -3.30
N VAL A 182 -3.60 10.92 -2.02
CA VAL A 182 -2.88 9.75 -1.50
C VAL A 182 -3.48 9.33 -0.17
N SER A 183 -3.79 8.05 -0.04
CA SER A 183 -4.19 7.42 1.22
C SER A 183 -3.35 6.19 1.52
N VAL A 184 -3.15 5.94 2.80
CA VAL A 184 -2.59 4.70 3.32
C VAL A 184 -3.70 3.90 4.01
N LEU A 185 -3.99 2.71 3.45
CA LEU A 185 -4.94 1.77 4.02
C LEU A 185 -4.22 0.88 5.02
N CYS A 186 -4.63 0.93 6.28
CA CYS A 186 -4.02 0.18 7.38
C CYS A 186 -5.03 -0.84 7.96
N PRO A 187 -5.20 -1.99 7.31
CA PRO A 187 -6.10 -3.01 7.83
C PRO A 187 -5.54 -3.67 9.10
N ALA A 188 -6.44 -4.17 9.94
CA ALA A 188 -6.13 -5.17 10.95
C ALA A 188 -6.26 -6.57 10.33
N ASN A 189 -7.40 -7.23 10.50
CA ASN A 189 -7.62 -8.56 9.98
C ASN A 189 -8.62 -8.55 8.80
N ILE A 190 -8.23 -9.17 7.67
CA ILE A 190 -9.05 -9.27 6.45
C ILE A 190 -9.21 -10.74 6.09
N ARG A 191 -10.37 -11.13 5.59
CA ARG A 191 -10.55 -12.43 4.93
C ARG A 191 -9.75 -12.45 3.63
N SER A 192 -8.56 -13.05 3.66
CA SER A 192 -7.62 -13.06 2.54
C SER A 192 -6.75 -14.32 2.56
N ASN A 193 -6.06 -14.56 1.45
CA ASN A 193 -5.12 -15.67 1.30
C ASN A 193 -3.72 -15.35 1.81
N ILE A 194 -3.56 -14.30 2.63
CA ILE A 194 -2.23 -13.91 3.15
C ILE A 194 -1.60 -15.01 4.04
N ALA A 195 -2.43 -15.86 4.64
CA ALA A 195 -1.98 -17.05 5.35
C ALA A 195 -1.16 -18.02 4.46
N GLU A 196 -1.44 -18.00 3.16
CA GLU A 196 -0.79 -18.83 2.15
C GLU A 196 0.38 -18.13 1.45
N ALA A 197 0.75 -16.92 1.87
CA ALA A 197 1.81 -16.15 1.22
C ALA A 197 3.12 -16.96 1.12
N THR A 198 3.45 -17.74 2.15
CA THR A 198 4.65 -18.59 2.17
C THR A 198 4.71 -19.62 1.03
N LEU A 199 3.56 -20.03 0.46
CA LEU A 199 3.50 -20.94 -0.69
C LEU A 199 3.94 -20.25 -2.01
N THR A 200 3.98 -18.91 -2.03
CA THR A 200 4.45 -18.13 -3.19
C THR A 200 5.89 -17.65 -3.05
N ARG A 201 6.57 -18.07 -1.98
CA ARG A 201 7.94 -17.64 -1.69
C ARG A 201 8.91 -18.18 -2.76
N PRO A 202 9.75 -17.33 -3.38
CA PRO A 202 10.68 -17.78 -4.40
C PRO A 202 11.72 -18.77 -3.87
N ALA A 203 12.08 -19.77 -4.67
CA ALA A 203 13.01 -20.83 -4.26
C ALA A 203 14.40 -20.29 -3.81
N HIS A 204 14.90 -19.23 -4.43
CA HIS A 204 16.17 -18.61 -4.06
C HIS A 204 16.11 -17.85 -2.72
N LEU A 205 14.92 -17.59 -2.18
CA LEU A 205 14.69 -16.99 -0.87
C LEU A 205 14.04 -17.98 0.12
N ALA A 206 14.09 -19.29 -0.17
CA ALA A 206 13.37 -20.30 0.61
C ALA A 206 13.86 -20.49 2.04
N ARG A 207 15.12 -20.12 2.35
CA ARG A 207 15.66 -20.26 3.69
C ARG A 207 14.91 -19.37 4.67
N THR A 208 14.48 -19.94 5.77
CA THR A 208 13.82 -19.24 6.87
C THR A 208 14.14 -19.91 8.20
N GLY A 209 14.20 -19.14 9.26
CA GLY A 209 14.30 -19.67 10.62
C GLY A 209 12.95 -19.93 11.27
N TYR A 210 11.86 -19.73 10.54
CA TYR A 210 10.49 -19.89 11.02
C TYR A 210 9.94 -21.29 10.72
N THR A 211 9.02 -21.75 11.57
CA THR A 211 8.30 -22.99 11.32
C THR A 211 7.19 -22.72 10.31
N VAL A 212 7.34 -23.27 9.10
CA VAL A 212 6.33 -23.21 8.06
C VAL A 212 5.86 -24.64 7.77
N ASN A 213 4.67 -24.98 8.25
CA ASN A 213 4.02 -26.26 8.00
C ASN A 213 2.50 -26.07 7.86
N GLU A 214 1.78 -27.12 7.47
CA GLU A 214 0.32 -27.05 7.26
C GLU A 214 -0.42 -26.58 8.52
N GLN A 215 0.00 -27.03 9.70
CA GLN A 215 -0.63 -26.63 10.97
C GLN A 215 -0.50 -25.11 11.22
N THR A 216 0.66 -24.51 10.93
CA THR A 216 0.84 -23.06 11.08
C THR A 216 0.03 -22.29 10.05
N ILE A 217 -0.04 -22.79 8.82
CA ILE A 217 -0.86 -22.19 7.74
C ILE A 217 -2.35 -22.26 8.11
N ASP A 218 -2.83 -23.42 8.58
CA ASP A 218 -4.24 -23.60 8.99
C ASP A 218 -4.62 -22.70 10.16
N SER A 219 -3.74 -22.54 11.15
CA SER A 219 -3.96 -21.62 12.25
C SER A 219 -4.11 -20.18 11.75
N LEU A 220 -3.32 -19.76 10.77
CA LEU A 220 -3.41 -18.44 10.16
C LEU A 220 -4.69 -18.30 9.30
N ARG A 221 -5.07 -19.35 8.54
CA ARG A 221 -6.33 -19.37 7.79
C ARG A 221 -7.53 -19.18 8.74
N GLN A 222 -7.52 -19.85 9.89
CA GLN A 222 -8.58 -19.71 10.89
C GLN A 222 -8.68 -18.29 11.42
N ILE A 223 -7.55 -17.65 11.75
CA ILE A 223 -7.54 -16.25 12.20
C ILE A 223 -8.11 -15.33 11.11
N HIS A 224 -7.67 -15.50 9.86
CA HIS A 224 -8.11 -14.65 8.75
C HIS A 224 -9.55 -14.92 8.30
N SER A 225 -10.13 -16.08 8.62
CA SER A 225 -11.55 -16.36 8.33
C SER A 225 -12.53 -15.46 9.06
N HIS A 226 -12.12 -14.89 10.22
CA HIS A 226 -12.88 -13.92 11.01
C HIS A 226 -12.59 -12.47 10.64
N GLY A 227 -11.76 -12.23 9.63
CA GLY A 227 -11.41 -10.88 9.18
C GLY A 227 -12.55 -10.15 8.48
N MET A 228 -12.41 -8.83 8.34
CA MET A 228 -13.34 -7.99 7.58
C MET A 228 -13.47 -8.48 6.14
N ASP A 229 -14.67 -8.39 5.59
CA ASP A 229 -14.92 -8.71 4.18
C ASP A 229 -14.12 -7.79 3.25
N PRO A 230 -13.44 -8.32 2.21
CA PRO A 230 -12.65 -7.50 1.29
C PRO A 230 -13.43 -6.40 0.56
N GLU A 231 -14.70 -6.65 0.23
CA GLU A 231 -15.53 -5.63 -0.43
C GLU A 231 -16.01 -4.57 0.56
N GLU A 232 -16.28 -4.95 1.82
CA GLU A 232 -16.56 -4.01 2.91
C GLU A 232 -15.36 -3.08 3.13
N LEU A 233 -14.14 -3.64 3.24
CA LEU A 233 -12.91 -2.86 3.34
C LEU A 233 -12.74 -1.91 2.15
N ALA A 234 -13.06 -2.36 0.93
CA ALA A 234 -12.98 -1.55 -0.27
C ALA A 234 -14.02 -0.43 -0.28
N ARG A 235 -15.24 -0.64 0.26
CA ARG A 235 -16.24 0.42 0.44
C ARG A 235 -15.78 1.49 1.42
N HIS A 236 -15.19 1.11 2.55
CA HIS A 236 -14.55 2.05 3.48
C HIS A 236 -13.40 2.82 2.81
N THR A 237 -12.59 2.11 2.02
CA THR A 237 -11.49 2.73 1.25
C THR A 237 -12.04 3.79 0.29
N LYS A 238 -13.09 3.46 -0.47
CA LYS A 238 -13.72 4.39 -1.41
C LYS A 238 -14.26 5.64 -0.70
N ALA A 239 -14.97 5.47 0.41
CA ALA A 239 -15.52 6.58 1.19
C ALA A 239 -14.40 7.51 1.73
N ALA A 240 -13.31 6.94 2.23
CA ALA A 240 -12.15 7.70 2.71
C ALA A 240 -11.43 8.46 1.58
N MET A 241 -11.29 7.84 0.40
CA MET A 241 -10.76 8.51 -0.80
C MET A 241 -11.63 9.71 -1.21
N GLU A 242 -12.95 9.59 -1.14
CA GLU A 242 -13.90 10.67 -1.44
C GLU A 242 -13.81 11.83 -0.45
N ALA A 243 -13.45 11.53 0.80
CA ALA A 243 -13.17 12.50 1.86
C ALA A 243 -11.70 12.99 1.88
N ASN A 244 -10.85 12.50 0.98
CA ASN A 244 -9.41 12.78 0.92
C ASN A 244 -8.67 12.53 2.24
N GLN A 245 -9.03 11.45 2.94
CA GLN A 245 -8.39 11.04 4.19
C GLN A 245 -7.05 10.36 3.91
N LEU A 246 -6.00 10.75 4.64
CA LEU A 246 -4.69 10.09 4.53
C LEU A 246 -4.73 8.67 5.10
N TYR A 247 -5.17 8.52 6.35
CA TYR A 247 -5.22 7.21 7.02
C TYR A 247 -6.61 6.58 6.90
N ILE A 248 -6.65 5.31 6.49
CA ILE A 248 -7.87 4.51 6.39
C ILE A 248 -7.75 3.33 7.33
N ILE A 249 -8.40 3.40 8.49
CA ILE A 249 -8.35 2.39 9.57
C ILE A 249 -9.80 2.08 9.99
N PRO A 250 -10.54 1.25 9.25
CA PRO A 250 -11.95 0.98 9.54
C PRO A 250 -12.14 -0.12 10.60
N TYR A 251 -11.33 -0.08 11.67
CA TYR A 251 -11.29 -1.08 12.74
C TYR A 251 -11.40 -0.36 14.09
N PRO A 252 -12.62 -0.20 14.64
CA PRO A 252 -12.83 0.54 15.88
C PRO A 252 -12.12 -0.09 17.10
N GLU A 253 -11.90 -1.40 17.07
CA GLU A 253 -11.17 -2.14 18.10
C GLU A 253 -9.70 -1.77 18.22
N GLU A 254 -9.10 -1.18 17.17
CA GLU A 254 -7.71 -0.77 17.17
C GLU A 254 -7.46 0.59 17.87
N LYS A 255 -8.51 1.34 18.14
CA LYS A 255 -8.41 2.71 18.64
C LYS A 255 -7.64 2.80 19.97
N GLU A 256 -8.08 2.06 20.97
CA GLU A 256 -7.47 2.11 22.31
C GLU A 256 -5.99 1.67 22.29
N ARG A 257 -5.69 0.63 21.51
CA ARG A 257 -4.33 0.12 21.32
C ARG A 257 -3.39 1.17 20.72
N LEU A 258 -3.85 1.87 19.67
CA LEU A 258 -3.07 2.90 19.01
C LEU A 258 -2.93 4.15 19.87
N GLU A 259 -4.00 4.59 20.56
CA GLU A 259 -3.95 5.71 21.52
C GLU A 259 -2.92 5.47 22.62
N LYS A 260 -2.91 4.26 23.20
CA LYS A 260 -1.91 3.89 24.21
C LYS A 260 -0.49 3.92 23.64
N HIS A 261 -0.28 3.31 22.47
CA HIS A 261 1.04 3.27 21.82
C HIS A 261 1.59 4.67 21.53
N PHE A 262 0.78 5.56 20.99
CA PHE A 262 1.20 6.93 20.71
C PHE A 262 1.38 7.75 21.99
N ALA A 263 0.58 7.50 23.04
CA ALA A 263 0.78 8.11 24.34
C ALA A 263 2.12 7.69 24.97
N ASP A 264 2.51 6.43 24.87
CA ASP A 264 3.81 5.95 25.37
C ASP A 264 4.97 6.66 24.65
N ILE A 265 4.87 6.87 23.32
CA ILE A 265 5.85 7.60 22.54
C ILE A 265 5.91 9.07 22.96
N THR A 266 4.77 9.76 23.02
CA THR A 266 4.73 11.18 23.34
C THR A 266 5.16 11.48 24.78
N ASN A 267 4.83 10.58 25.72
CA ASN A 267 5.26 10.69 27.12
C ASN A 267 6.77 10.49 27.31
N SER A 268 7.47 9.90 26.34
CA SER A 268 8.94 9.80 26.36
C SER A 268 9.66 11.07 25.94
N ILE A 269 8.93 12.06 25.40
CA ILE A 269 9.51 13.35 24.99
C ILE A 269 9.77 14.21 26.22
N LEU A 270 10.97 14.76 26.31
CA LEU A 270 11.34 15.68 27.40
C LEU A 270 10.43 16.92 27.39
N PRO A 271 10.06 17.42 28.58
CA PRO A 271 9.26 18.66 28.67
C PRO A 271 10.06 19.88 28.14
N MET A 272 9.37 20.84 27.57
CA MET A 272 9.99 22.10 27.07
C MET A 272 10.83 22.82 28.12
N SER A 273 10.50 22.70 29.39
CA SER A 273 11.25 23.26 30.52
C SER A 273 12.66 22.69 30.69
N ALA A 274 12.96 21.52 30.10
CA ALA A 274 14.29 20.90 30.20
C ALA A 274 15.35 21.66 29.38
N ASP A 275 14.97 22.27 28.24
CA ASP A 275 15.87 23.07 27.41
C ASP A 275 15.06 24.09 26.56
N PRO A 276 14.53 25.15 27.18
CA PRO A 276 13.60 26.05 26.49
C PRO A 276 14.27 26.88 25.40
N GLU A 277 15.50 27.33 25.60
CA GLU A 277 16.22 28.13 24.61
C GLU A 277 16.72 27.29 23.43
N GLY A 278 17.30 26.13 23.70
CA GLY A 278 17.75 25.22 22.64
C GLY A 278 16.58 24.68 21.81
N ALA A 279 15.46 24.35 22.46
CA ALA A 279 14.25 23.91 21.77
C ALA A 279 13.72 25.00 20.82
N ARG A 280 13.65 26.26 21.27
CA ARG A 280 13.24 27.40 20.43
C ARG A 280 14.16 27.56 19.21
N LYS A 281 15.48 27.56 19.39
CA LYS A 281 16.46 27.68 18.30
C LYS A 281 16.32 26.56 17.26
N ARG A 282 16.08 25.31 17.71
CA ARG A 282 15.86 24.18 16.80
C ARG A 282 14.57 24.32 15.98
N VAL A 283 13.49 24.79 16.59
CA VAL A 283 12.22 25.03 15.88
C VAL A 283 12.38 26.14 14.85
N GLU A 284 13.01 27.26 15.23
CA GLU A 284 13.27 28.38 14.32
C GLU A 284 14.14 27.97 13.12
N ALA A 285 15.20 27.19 13.36
CA ALA A 285 16.07 26.67 12.29
C ALA A 285 15.34 25.74 11.32
N LEU A 286 14.49 24.85 11.83
CA LEU A 286 13.67 23.96 10.99
C LEU A 286 12.64 24.74 10.17
N ALA A 287 12.00 25.75 10.75
CA ALA A 287 11.05 26.61 10.05
C ALA A 287 11.72 27.39 8.92
N ALA A 288 12.88 27.98 9.17
CA ALA A 288 13.67 28.72 8.16
C ALA A 288 14.11 27.79 7.02
N TRP A 289 14.56 26.58 7.34
CA TRP A 289 14.89 25.57 6.33
C TRP A 289 13.68 25.18 5.48
N ALA A 290 12.53 24.89 6.11
CA ALA A 290 11.30 24.51 5.40
C ALA A 290 10.83 25.63 4.46
N GLN A 291 10.90 26.88 4.89
CA GLN A 291 10.57 28.04 4.05
C GLN A 291 11.50 28.13 2.83
N SER A 292 12.82 27.99 3.02
CA SER A 292 13.78 28.03 1.92
C SER A 292 13.54 26.91 0.89
N MET A 293 13.11 25.73 1.35
CA MET A 293 12.77 24.60 0.46
C MET A 293 11.47 24.84 -0.30
N ALA A 294 10.48 25.50 0.30
CA ALA A 294 9.22 25.87 -0.37
C ALA A 294 9.47 26.89 -1.49
N GLU A 295 10.30 27.90 -1.24
CA GLU A 295 10.70 28.91 -2.23
C GLU A 295 11.42 28.27 -3.44
N ARG A 296 12.31 27.31 -3.19
CA ARG A 296 12.99 26.55 -4.27
C ARG A 296 12.01 25.73 -5.11
N ARG A 297 10.96 25.15 -4.50
CA ARG A 297 9.89 24.43 -5.23
C ARG A 297 9.07 25.38 -6.11
N GLY A 298 8.72 26.56 -5.60
CA GLY A 298 7.98 27.58 -6.37
C GLY A 298 8.77 28.15 -7.55
N GLY A 299 10.11 28.27 -7.42
CA GLY A 299 11.00 28.74 -8.50
C GLY A 299 11.30 27.72 -9.59
N ALA A 300 11.11 26.42 -9.34
CA ALA A 300 11.30 25.37 -10.35
C ALA A 300 10.08 25.18 -11.28
N GLY A 301 8.95 25.80 -10.96
CA GLY A 301 7.70 25.71 -11.75
C GLY A 301 7.54 26.70 -12.89
N THR A 302 8.53 27.58 -13.16
CA THR A 302 8.49 28.58 -14.23
C THR A 302 9.68 28.45 -15.17
N LYS A 303 9.77 27.31 -15.88
CA LYS A 303 10.44 27.27 -17.19
C LYS A 303 9.62 26.42 -18.14
N PRO A 304 9.30 26.98 -19.32
CA PRO A 304 8.45 26.32 -20.33
C PRO A 304 9.09 25.06 -20.90
#